data_4eb3876bfae9c9acfd14128b6ea8a7d7
#
_entry.id   4eb3876bfae9c9acfd14128b6ea8a7d7
#
_cell.length_a   1.000
_cell.length_b   1.000
_cell.length_c   1.000
_cell.angle_alpha   90.00
_cell.angle_beta   90.00
_cell.angle_gamma   90.00
#
_symmetry.space_group_name_H-M   'P 1'
#
loop_
_entity.id
_entity.type
_entity.pdbx_description
1 polymer ?
#
loop_
_entity_poly.entity_id
_entity_poly.type
_entity_poly.pdbx_seq_one_letter_code
_entity_poly.pdbx_strand_id
1 'polypeptide(L)'
;MAQAITLARPYARAAFEVAHAAGTLDAWSQALAFAAAVAADPRVAGLGNDPRVVPAPLVALHLPAGIAADAPFGQFLAEMAEQRRLALLPEVAELYETFKRESESQLLVKVTSAMALDAAQTEQLKASLKRRFKREIELDTQVDASLLAGAVIDTGSEVIDGSARGRLAKLAGALSQ
;
A
#
# COMPACT_ATOMS: atom_id res chain seq x y z
N MET A 1 -11.99 -11.60 -17.28
CA MET A 1 -11.92 -10.77 -16.03
C MET A 1 -10.79 -11.21 -15.08
N ALA A 2 -10.68 -12.44 -14.62
CA ALA A 2 -9.62 -12.85 -13.67
C ALA A 2 -8.18 -12.64 -14.19
N GLN A 3 -7.91 -12.84 -15.47
CA GLN A 3 -6.60 -12.60 -16.08
C GLN A 3 -6.23 -11.11 -16.14
N ALA A 4 -7.18 -10.22 -16.42
CA ALA A 4 -6.93 -8.79 -16.47
C ALA A 4 -6.51 -8.24 -15.09
N ILE A 5 -7.20 -8.64 -14.02
CA ILE A 5 -6.86 -8.29 -12.64
C ILE A 5 -5.45 -8.77 -12.25
N THR A 6 -5.08 -9.99 -12.64
CA THR A 6 -3.76 -10.54 -12.34
C THR A 6 -2.65 -9.74 -13.04
N LEU A 7 -2.88 -9.32 -14.28
CA LEU A 7 -1.94 -8.50 -15.05
C LEU A 7 -1.90 -7.03 -14.59
N ALA A 8 -3.02 -6.49 -14.10
CA ALA A 8 -3.13 -5.13 -13.60
C ALA A 8 -2.45 -4.93 -12.22
N ARG A 9 -2.44 -5.98 -11.38
CA ARG A 9 -1.95 -5.91 -9.99
C ARG A 9 -0.53 -5.33 -9.84
N PRO A 10 0.50 -5.75 -10.59
CA PRO A 10 1.83 -5.17 -10.45
C PRO A 10 1.88 -3.67 -10.80
N TYR A 11 1.10 -3.22 -11.78
CA TYR A 11 1.01 -1.81 -12.15
C TYR A 11 0.29 -0.98 -11.07
N ALA A 12 -0.82 -1.47 -10.55
CA ALA A 12 -1.54 -0.83 -9.46
C ALA A 12 -0.67 -0.70 -8.20
N ARG A 13 0.12 -1.73 -7.90
CA ARG A 13 1.05 -1.71 -6.78
C ARG A 13 2.18 -0.72 -6.98
N ALA A 14 2.80 -0.69 -8.17
CA ALA A 14 3.86 0.27 -8.50
C ALA A 14 3.33 1.72 -8.43
N ALA A 15 2.15 1.99 -9.01
CA ALA A 15 1.49 3.29 -8.94
C ALA A 15 1.24 3.71 -7.49
N PHE A 16 0.73 2.79 -6.65
CA PHE A 16 0.50 3.04 -5.24
C PHE A 16 1.79 3.33 -4.46
N GLU A 17 2.85 2.55 -4.67
CA GLU A 17 4.14 2.74 -3.97
C GLU A 17 4.77 4.10 -4.31
N VAL A 18 4.74 4.51 -5.58
CA VAL A 18 5.23 5.83 -6.02
C VAL A 18 4.40 6.97 -5.42
N ALA A 19 3.07 6.88 -5.49
CA ALA A 19 2.16 7.88 -4.95
C ALA A 19 2.26 8.00 -3.43
N HIS A 20 2.38 6.87 -2.73
CA HIS A 20 2.52 6.80 -1.27
C HIS A 20 3.85 7.41 -0.81
N ALA A 21 4.96 7.09 -1.48
CA ALA A 21 6.27 7.65 -1.16
C ALA A 21 6.32 9.17 -1.36
N ALA A 22 5.60 9.69 -2.36
CA ALA A 22 5.51 11.12 -2.65
C ALA A 22 4.41 11.86 -1.83
N GLY A 23 3.55 11.15 -1.08
CA GLY A 23 2.42 11.74 -0.36
C GLY A 23 1.33 12.29 -1.29
N THR A 24 1.18 11.75 -2.50
CA THR A 24 0.29 12.25 -3.55
C THR A 24 -0.82 11.26 -3.92
N LEU A 25 -1.30 10.47 -2.96
CA LEU A 25 -2.29 9.41 -3.19
C LEU A 25 -3.56 9.93 -3.87
N ASP A 26 -4.11 11.08 -3.43
CA ASP A 26 -5.33 11.64 -4.00
C ASP A 26 -5.13 12.14 -5.44
N ALA A 27 -3.98 12.76 -5.73
CA ALA A 27 -3.67 13.23 -7.07
C ALA A 27 -3.55 12.06 -8.06
N TRP A 28 -2.93 10.97 -7.64
CA TRP A 28 -2.83 9.75 -8.45
C TRP A 28 -4.19 9.06 -8.63
N SER A 29 -5.03 9.04 -7.59
CA SER A 29 -6.40 8.53 -7.66
C SER A 29 -7.19 9.24 -8.76
N GLN A 30 -7.19 10.58 -8.76
CA GLN A 30 -7.87 11.38 -9.77
C GLN A 30 -7.29 11.17 -11.18
N ALA A 31 -5.97 11.11 -11.29
CA ALA A 31 -5.29 10.91 -12.56
C ALA A 31 -5.58 9.51 -13.16
N LEU A 32 -5.57 8.47 -12.32
CA LEU A 32 -5.93 7.11 -12.72
C LEU A 32 -7.41 6.98 -13.11
N ALA A 33 -8.30 7.63 -12.38
CA ALA A 33 -9.73 7.66 -12.72
C ALA A 33 -9.97 8.29 -14.10
N PHE A 34 -9.30 9.42 -14.40
CA PHE A 34 -9.35 10.04 -15.71
C PHE A 34 -8.81 9.11 -16.81
N ALA A 35 -7.61 8.56 -16.62
CA ALA A 35 -6.97 7.68 -17.60
C ALA A 35 -7.79 6.40 -17.83
N ALA A 36 -8.41 5.84 -16.78
CA ALA A 36 -9.31 4.68 -16.87
C ALA A 36 -10.58 5.01 -17.68
N ALA A 37 -11.16 6.18 -17.47
CA ALA A 37 -12.33 6.63 -18.24
C ALA A 37 -12.00 6.78 -19.73
N VAL A 38 -10.82 7.31 -20.05
CA VAL A 38 -10.34 7.41 -21.46
C VAL A 38 -10.11 6.02 -22.05
N ALA A 39 -9.49 5.10 -21.31
CA ALA A 39 -9.23 3.74 -21.78
C ALA A 39 -10.52 2.94 -22.02
N ALA A 40 -11.57 3.22 -21.23
CA ALA A 40 -12.88 2.59 -21.38
C ALA A 40 -13.74 3.16 -22.54
N ASP A 41 -13.34 4.32 -23.12
CA ASP A 41 -14.05 4.89 -24.26
C ASP A 41 -13.94 3.99 -25.49
N PRO A 42 -15.05 3.55 -26.12
CA PRO A 42 -15.03 2.66 -27.29
C PRO A 42 -14.20 3.18 -28.47
N ARG A 43 -14.03 4.50 -28.59
CA ARG A 43 -13.23 5.13 -29.64
C ARG A 43 -11.72 4.98 -29.41
N VAL A 44 -11.32 4.75 -28.16
CA VAL A 44 -9.91 4.66 -27.73
C VAL A 44 -9.51 3.21 -27.47
N ALA A 45 -10.43 2.38 -27.00
CA ALA A 45 -10.16 1.00 -26.59
C ALA A 45 -9.45 0.14 -27.66
N GLY A 46 -9.70 0.42 -28.95
CA GLY A 46 -9.03 -0.28 -30.06
C GLY A 46 -7.62 0.24 -30.37
N LEU A 47 -7.31 1.49 -30.03
CA LEU A 47 -6.05 2.13 -30.41
C LEU A 47 -4.84 1.59 -29.64
N GLY A 48 -5.04 1.20 -28.39
CA GLY A 48 -3.96 0.67 -27.54
C GLY A 48 -3.36 -0.64 -28.04
N ASN A 49 -4.11 -1.40 -28.83
CA ASN A 49 -3.68 -2.69 -29.38
C ASN A 49 -3.27 -2.61 -30.87
N ASP A 50 -3.47 -1.46 -31.54
CA ASP A 50 -3.09 -1.29 -32.94
C ASP A 50 -1.56 -1.10 -33.04
N PRO A 51 -0.83 -1.99 -33.74
CA PRO A 51 0.61 -1.88 -33.89
C PRO A 51 1.06 -0.64 -34.70
N ARG A 52 0.15 0.03 -35.39
CA ARG A 52 0.42 1.22 -36.18
C ARG A 52 0.43 2.50 -35.36
N VAL A 53 -0.15 2.44 -34.15
CA VAL A 53 -0.24 3.61 -33.28
C VAL A 53 1.02 3.71 -32.41
N VAL A 54 1.67 4.85 -32.47
CA VAL A 54 2.86 5.16 -31.69
C VAL A 54 2.45 5.40 -30.22
N PRO A 55 3.23 4.94 -29.21
CA PRO A 55 2.88 5.10 -27.79
C PRO A 55 2.68 6.56 -27.34
N ALA A 56 3.50 7.50 -27.81
CA ALA A 56 3.48 8.87 -27.31
C ALA A 56 2.13 9.62 -27.47
N PRO A 57 1.42 9.58 -28.59
CA PRO A 57 0.06 10.13 -28.70
C PRO A 57 -0.95 9.46 -27.77
N LEU A 58 -0.80 8.14 -27.55
CA LEU A 58 -1.68 7.42 -26.61
C LEU A 58 -1.47 7.90 -25.18
N VAL A 59 -0.22 8.07 -24.75
CA VAL A 59 0.10 8.64 -23.44
C VAL A 59 -0.53 10.03 -23.28
N ALA A 60 -0.34 10.91 -24.29
CA ALA A 60 -0.91 12.26 -24.24
C ALA A 60 -2.44 12.26 -24.13
N LEU A 61 -3.12 11.29 -24.74
CA LEU A 61 -4.57 11.15 -24.66
C LEU A 61 -5.05 10.75 -23.25
N HIS A 62 -4.29 9.89 -22.54
CA HIS A 62 -4.63 9.41 -21.20
C HIS A 62 -4.11 10.33 -20.10
N LEU A 63 -3.34 11.37 -20.42
CA LEU A 63 -2.74 12.27 -19.46
C LEU A 63 -3.74 13.38 -19.07
N PRO A 64 -4.08 13.56 -17.78
CA PRO A 64 -4.94 14.67 -17.36
C PRO A 64 -4.28 16.03 -17.65
N ALA A 65 -5.11 17.04 -17.90
CA ALA A 65 -4.65 18.41 -18.08
C ALA A 65 -3.87 18.89 -16.84
N GLY A 66 -2.70 19.49 -17.06
CA GLY A 66 -1.84 20.00 -15.98
C GLY A 66 -0.79 19.01 -15.47
N ILE A 67 -0.79 17.77 -15.91
CA ILE A 67 0.28 16.81 -15.61
C ILE A 67 1.23 16.74 -16.82
N ALA A 68 2.52 16.94 -16.57
CA ALA A 68 3.53 16.86 -17.63
C ALA A 68 3.85 15.40 -17.99
N ALA A 69 4.21 15.15 -19.25
CA ALA A 69 4.51 13.79 -19.72
C ALA A 69 5.78 13.18 -19.06
N ASP A 70 6.70 14.02 -18.60
CA ASP A 70 7.91 13.66 -17.87
C ASP A 70 7.69 13.49 -16.35
N ALA A 71 6.50 13.86 -15.85
CA ALA A 71 6.13 13.60 -14.46
C ALA A 71 6.02 12.09 -14.18
N PRO A 72 6.13 11.64 -12.92
CA PRO A 72 6.05 10.21 -12.56
C PRO A 72 4.81 9.51 -13.11
N PHE A 73 3.65 10.18 -13.13
CA PHE A 73 2.42 9.63 -13.70
C PHE A 73 2.51 9.48 -15.22
N GLY A 74 3.10 10.46 -15.92
CA GLY A 74 3.34 10.37 -17.37
C GLY A 74 4.29 9.23 -17.74
N GLN A 75 5.36 9.04 -16.96
CA GLN A 75 6.30 7.92 -17.12
C GLN A 75 5.61 6.57 -16.88
N PHE A 76 4.75 6.48 -15.88
CA PHE A 76 3.94 5.30 -15.61
C PHE A 76 3.03 4.95 -16.80
N LEU A 77 2.35 5.94 -17.39
CA LEU A 77 1.53 5.74 -18.59
C LEU A 77 2.37 5.33 -19.82
N ALA A 78 3.57 5.90 -19.96
CA ALA A 78 4.48 5.56 -21.03
C ALA A 78 4.91 4.08 -20.97
N GLU A 79 5.28 3.59 -19.79
CA GLU A 79 5.60 2.18 -19.57
C GLU A 79 4.42 1.27 -19.90
N MET A 80 3.21 1.62 -19.48
CA MET A 80 2.01 0.85 -19.83
C MET A 80 1.71 0.87 -21.32
N ALA A 81 1.98 1.99 -22.02
CA ALA A 81 1.79 2.14 -23.45
C ALA A 81 2.79 1.29 -24.25
N GLU A 82 4.07 1.28 -23.85
CA GLU A 82 5.11 0.44 -24.46
C GLU A 82 4.79 -1.05 -24.36
N GLN A 83 4.26 -1.47 -23.20
CA GLN A 83 3.82 -2.84 -22.96
C GLN A 83 2.44 -3.15 -23.58
N ARG A 84 1.79 -2.18 -24.25
CA ARG A 84 0.42 -2.29 -24.80
C ARG A 84 -0.61 -2.70 -23.79
N ARG A 85 -0.52 -2.15 -22.56
CA ARG A 85 -1.38 -2.50 -21.42
C ARG A 85 -2.27 -1.35 -20.95
N LEU A 86 -2.42 -0.28 -21.76
CA LEU A 86 -3.33 0.82 -21.41
C LEU A 86 -4.79 0.38 -21.24
N ALA A 87 -5.20 -0.69 -21.93
CA ALA A 87 -6.53 -1.26 -21.75
C ALA A 87 -6.80 -1.83 -20.35
N LEU A 88 -5.75 -2.03 -19.52
CA LEU A 88 -5.87 -2.47 -18.12
C LEU A 88 -6.04 -1.31 -17.12
N LEU A 89 -6.04 -0.06 -17.59
CA LEU A 89 -6.17 1.11 -16.70
C LEU A 89 -7.42 1.08 -15.81
N PRO A 90 -8.60 0.63 -16.26
CA PRO A 90 -9.75 0.49 -15.38
C PRO A 90 -9.50 -0.45 -14.20
N GLU A 91 -8.94 -1.63 -14.44
CA GLU A 91 -8.60 -2.60 -13.40
C GLU A 91 -7.45 -2.10 -12.50
N VAL A 92 -6.50 -1.37 -13.07
CA VAL A 92 -5.42 -0.72 -12.31
C VAL A 92 -5.99 0.32 -11.36
N ALA A 93 -6.91 1.16 -11.81
CA ALA A 93 -7.55 2.17 -10.98
C ALA A 93 -8.35 1.55 -9.81
N GLU A 94 -9.14 0.50 -10.07
CA GLU A 94 -9.88 -0.22 -9.02
C GLU A 94 -8.96 -0.83 -7.96
N LEU A 95 -7.88 -1.48 -8.39
CA LEU A 95 -6.90 -2.07 -7.49
C LEU A 95 -6.13 -1.00 -6.70
N TYR A 96 -5.79 0.12 -7.34
CA TYR A 96 -5.16 1.26 -6.68
C TYR A 96 -6.05 1.81 -5.55
N GLU A 97 -7.34 2.03 -5.81
CA GLU A 97 -8.29 2.47 -4.80
C GLU A 97 -8.44 1.47 -3.64
N THR A 98 -8.29 0.19 -3.93
CA THR A 98 -8.28 -0.84 -2.88
C THR A 98 -7.04 -0.71 -2.01
N PHE A 99 -5.84 -0.58 -2.60
CA PHE A 99 -4.60 -0.38 -1.85
C PHE A 99 -4.60 0.93 -1.06
N LYS A 100 -5.15 2.02 -1.64
CA LYS A 100 -5.31 3.29 -0.94
C LYS A 100 -6.18 3.13 0.30
N ARG A 101 -7.38 2.55 0.17
CA ARG A 101 -8.28 2.28 1.31
C ARG A 101 -7.65 1.39 2.37
N GLU A 102 -6.91 0.37 1.96
CA GLU A 102 -6.18 -0.50 2.88
C GLU A 102 -5.09 0.27 3.65
N SER A 103 -4.39 1.19 2.99
CA SER A 103 -3.34 2.01 3.63
C SER A 103 -3.91 3.09 4.55
N GLU A 104 -5.06 3.66 4.20
CA GLU A 104 -5.77 4.66 5.01
C GLU A 104 -6.52 4.04 6.19
N SER A 105 -6.81 2.73 6.14
CA SER A 105 -7.45 2.05 7.26
C SER A 105 -6.52 2.01 8.47
N GLN A 106 -7.02 2.49 9.61
CA GLN A 106 -6.29 2.43 10.86
C GLN A 106 -6.11 0.97 11.31
N LEU A 107 -4.91 0.62 11.71
CA LEU A 107 -4.61 -0.67 12.31
C LEU A 107 -4.69 -0.52 13.83
N LEU A 108 -5.74 -1.07 14.44
CA LEU A 108 -5.83 -1.14 15.90
C LEU A 108 -4.84 -2.18 16.42
N VAL A 109 -3.89 -1.74 17.21
CA VAL A 109 -2.85 -2.59 17.80
C VAL A 109 -3.01 -2.59 19.31
N LYS A 110 -3.28 -3.76 19.88
CA LYS A 110 -3.30 -3.95 21.35
C LYS A 110 -1.87 -4.16 21.86
N VAL A 111 -1.47 -3.34 22.79
CA VAL A 111 -0.15 -3.40 23.44
C VAL A 111 -0.35 -3.70 24.92
N THR A 112 0.01 -4.91 25.33
CA THR A 112 0.03 -5.29 26.75
C THR A 112 1.46 -5.15 27.25
N SER A 113 1.71 -4.25 28.19
CA SER A 113 3.04 -3.98 28.74
C SER A 113 3.11 -4.26 30.25
N ALA A 114 4.28 -4.62 30.77
CA ALA A 114 4.48 -4.84 32.20
C ALA A 114 4.30 -3.56 33.02
N MET A 115 4.53 -2.39 32.44
CA MET A 115 4.38 -1.07 33.07
C MET A 115 3.71 -0.11 32.08
N ALA A 116 3.11 0.96 32.59
CA ALA A 116 2.53 2.00 31.74
C ALA A 116 3.60 2.61 30.81
N LEU A 117 3.29 2.69 29.52
CA LEU A 117 4.15 3.35 28.53
C LEU A 117 4.08 4.86 28.72
N ASP A 118 5.22 5.53 28.69
CA ASP A 118 5.24 6.99 28.62
C ASP A 118 4.90 7.49 27.21
N ALA A 119 4.70 8.81 27.07
CA ALA A 119 4.34 9.42 25.79
C ALA A 119 5.43 9.22 24.72
N ALA A 120 6.71 9.30 25.11
CA ALA A 120 7.83 9.11 24.18
C ALA A 120 7.92 7.66 23.69
N GLN A 121 7.74 6.69 24.58
CA GLN A 121 7.71 5.27 24.22
C GLN A 121 6.52 4.94 23.30
N THR A 122 5.35 5.52 23.59
CA THR A 122 4.14 5.35 22.77
C THR A 122 4.37 5.87 21.34
N GLU A 123 4.95 7.07 21.19
CA GLU A 123 5.24 7.63 19.88
C GLU A 123 6.33 6.86 19.13
N GLN A 124 7.38 6.40 19.79
CA GLN A 124 8.40 5.55 19.16
C GLN A 124 7.81 4.22 18.68
N LEU A 125 6.92 3.63 19.48
CA LEU A 125 6.24 2.38 19.12
C LEU A 125 5.32 2.59 17.92
N LYS A 126 4.49 3.64 17.91
CA LYS A 126 3.66 4.03 16.77
C LYS A 126 4.49 4.21 15.50
N ALA A 127 5.58 4.98 15.58
CA ALA A 127 6.46 5.23 14.44
C ALA A 127 7.08 3.94 13.88
N SER A 128 7.47 3.02 14.75
CA SER A 128 8.04 1.73 14.37
C SER A 128 7.00 0.82 13.71
N LEU A 129 5.79 0.76 14.26
CA LEU A 129 4.67 -0.01 13.72
C LEU A 129 4.19 0.58 12.39
N LYS A 130 4.04 1.91 12.28
CA LYS A 130 3.68 2.61 11.05
C LYS A 130 4.68 2.28 9.94
N ARG A 131 5.98 2.28 10.23
CA ARG A 131 7.04 1.92 9.28
C ARG A 131 6.96 0.46 8.83
N ARG A 132 6.63 -0.46 9.75
CA ARG A 132 6.53 -1.91 9.48
C ARG A 132 5.27 -2.25 8.69
N PHE A 133 4.11 -1.74 9.10
CA PHE A 133 2.80 -2.10 8.54
C PHE A 133 2.35 -1.15 7.43
N LYS A 134 3.00 0.00 7.25
CA LYS A 134 2.66 1.05 6.26
C LYS A 134 1.19 1.50 6.36
N ARG A 135 0.67 1.60 7.59
CA ARG A 135 -0.71 1.97 7.93
C ARG A 135 -0.70 2.96 9.09
N GLU A 136 -1.77 3.74 9.22
CA GLU A 136 -2.00 4.51 10.44
C GLU A 136 -2.26 3.57 11.60
N ILE A 137 -1.61 3.83 12.75
CA ILE A 137 -1.64 2.97 13.92
C ILE A 137 -2.43 3.63 15.03
N GLU A 138 -3.46 2.94 15.52
CA GLU A 138 -4.16 3.25 16.76
C GLU A 138 -3.70 2.25 17.82
N LEU A 139 -3.18 2.76 18.97
CA LEU A 139 -2.70 1.91 20.06
C LEU A 139 -3.77 1.84 21.15
N ASP A 140 -4.17 0.61 21.47
CA ASP A 140 -4.90 0.28 22.70
C ASP A 140 -3.90 -0.32 23.70
N THR A 141 -3.59 0.43 24.78
CA THR A 141 -2.54 0.06 25.74
C THR A 141 -3.15 -0.49 27.02
N GLN A 142 -2.71 -1.69 27.40
CA GLN A 142 -3.08 -2.32 28.66
C GLN A 142 -1.83 -2.63 29.49
N VAL A 143 -1.96 -2.57 30.82
CA VAL A 143 -0.87 -2.92 31.75
C VAL A 143 -1.14 -4.27 32.38
N ASP A 144 -0.17 -5.18 32.24
CA ASP A 144 -0.19 -6.50 32.88
C ASP A 144 1.16 -6.81 33.53
N ALA A 145 1.21 -6.66 34.83
CA ALA A 145 2.41 -6.91 35.64
C ALA A 145 2.89 -8.38 35.56
N SER A 146 2.06 -9.31 35.12
CA SER A 146 2.44 -10.74 35.00
C SER A 146 3.49 -10.97 33.89
N LEU A 147 3.71 -10.02 32.99
CA LEU A 147 4.73 -10.08 31.95
C LEU A 147 6.15 -9.91 32.50
N LEU A 148 6.31 -9.47 33.75
CA LEU A 148 7.56 -9.16 34.45
C LEU A 148 8.31 -7.97 33.83
N ALA A 149 8.51 -7.94 32.53
CA ALA A 149 9.10 -6.83 31.74
C ALA A 149 8.80 -7.00 30.26
N GLY A 150 8.89 -5.90 29.50
CA GLY A 150 8.63 -5.87 28.07
C GLY A 150 7.16 -5.71 27.72
N ALA A 151 6.79 -6.02 26.48
CA ALA A 151 5.44 -5.89 25.96
C ALA A 151 5.08 -7.00 24.98
N VAL A 152 3.78 -7.31 24.90
CA VAL A 152 3.17 -8.13 23.86
C VAL A 152 2.35 -7.21 22.96
N ILE A 153 2.57 -7.30 21.67
CA ILE A 153 1.91 -6.49 20.65
C ILE A 153 1.05 -7.41 19.79
N ASP A 154 -0.25 -7.17 19.80
CA ASP A 154 -1.24 -7.92 19.02
C ASP A 154 -1.87 -7.00 17.97
N THR A 155 -1.68 -7.34 16.70
CA THR A 155 -2.24 -6.62 15.55
C THR A 155 -3.52 -7.25 15.01
N GLY A 156 -4.04 -8.30 15.69
CA GLY A 156 -5.14 -9.12 15.21
C GLY A 156 -4.74 -10.16 14.16
N SER A 157 -3.71 -9.90 13.35
CA SER A 157 -3.17 -10.84 12.36
C SER A 157 -1.83 -11.46 12.77
N GLU A 158 -1.07 -10.77 13.63
CA GLU A 158 0.24 -11.21 14.12
C GLU A 158 0.40 -10.80 15.59
N VAL A 159 0.95 -11.70 16.41
CA VAL A 159 1.31 -11.42 17.79
C VAL A 159 2.82 -11.42 17.94
N ILE A 160 3.36 -10.30 18.40
CA ILE A 160 4.79 -10.10 18.64
C ILE A 160 5.02 -10.10 20.15
N ASP A 161 5.52 -11.21 20.68
CA ASP A 161 5.83 -11.34 22.11
C ASP A 161 7.28 -10.93 22.39
N GLY A 162 7.45 -9.75 22.96
CA GLY A 162 8.72 -9.19 23.47
C GLY A 162 8.84 -9.26 24.99
N SER A 163 7.96 -9.97 25.70
CA SER A 163 7.99 -10.06 27.16
C SER A 163 9.15 -10.88 27.70
N ALA A 164 9.62 -10.55 28.91
CA ALA A 164 10.63 -11.36 29.62
C ALA A 164 10.10 -12.76 29.90
N ARG A 165 8.82 -12.90 30.23
CA ARG A 165 8.15 -14.19 30.45
C ARG A 165 8.21 -15.09 29.21
N GLY A 166 7.91 -14.56 28.03
CA GLY A 166 7.97 -15.30 26.77
C GLY A 166 9.40 -15.75 26.43
N ARG A 167 10.40 -14.90 26.69
CA ARG A 167 11.80 -15.24 26.51
C ARG A 167 12.28 -16.35 27.46
N LEU A 168 11.89 -16.28 28.74
CA LEU A 168 12.21 -17.32 29.73
C LEU A 168 11.55 -18.66 29.37
N ALA A 169 10.30 -18.64 28.92
CA ALA A 169 9.61 -19.86 28.50
C ALA A 169 10.32 -20.53 27.29
N LYS A 170 10.74 -19.73 26.31
CA LYS A 170 11.54 -20.23 25.17
C LYS A 170 12.87 -20.83 25.58
N LEU A 171 13.60 -20.21 26.54
CA LEU A 171 14.86 -20.71 27.07
C LEU A 171 14.66 -22.00 27.86
N ALA A 172 13.63 -22.07 28.70
CA ALA A 172 13.30 -23.27 29.45
C ALA A 172 12.98 -24.45 28.52
N GLY A 173 12.19 -24.21 27.45
CA GLY A 173 11.92 -25.22 26.43
C GLY A 173 13.14 -25.69 25.65
N ALA A 174 14.12 -24.81 25.40
CA ALA A 174 15.36 -25.16 24.72
C ALA A 174 16.34 -25.94 25.60
N LEU A 175 16.25 -25.77 26.93
CA LEU A 175 17.14 -26.49 27.89
C LEU A 175 16.54 -27.84 28.34
N SER A 176 15.28 -28.13 28.01
CA SER A 176 14.58 -29.37 28.36
C SER A 176 14.59 -30.43 27.23
N GLN A 177 15.26 -30.15 26.10
CA GLN A 177 15.56 -31.09 25.02
C GLN A 177 17.02 -31.54 25.12
#